data_d0855f34e0ab48e9fbc8cb2f6ad07135
#
_entry.id   d0855f34e0ab48e9fbc8cb2f6ad07135
#
_cell.length_a   1.000
_cell.length_b   1.000
_cell.length_c   1.000
_cell.angle_alpha   90.00
_cell.angle_beta   90.00
_cell.angle_gamma   90.00
#
_symmetry.space_group_name_H-M   'P 1'
#
loop_
_entity.id
_entity.type
_entity.pdbx_description
1 polymer ?
#
loop_
_entity_poly.entity_id
_entity_poly.type
_entity_poly.pdbx_seq_one_letter_code
_entity_poly.pdbx_strand_id
1 'polypeptide(L)'
;MDVAVFQGGPAAYFSTLPVKRMVDAVRAAGIAADTSQTAGTFVCNHVFYRLMHMLASTQNAPRAGFVHVPVLPQQQALHPLGQAMALDMQVEGVRVALQAALSA
;
A
#
# COMPACT_ATOMS: atom_id res chain seq x y z
N MET A 1 -0.64 10.82 -12.00
CA MET A 1 0.44 11.80 -11.84
C MET A 1 1.57 11.46 -12.78
N ASP A 2 1.91 12.40 -13.63
CA ASP A 2 2.75 12.10 -14.78
C ASP A 2 4.14 12.74 -14.69
N VAL A 3 4.45 13.41 -13.60
CA VAL A 3 5.73 14.09 -13.41
C VAL A 3 6.63 13.22 -12.54
N ALA A 4 7.85 12.96 -13.01
CA ALA A 4 8.80 12.19 -12.24
C ALA A 4 9.23 12.97 -11.01
N VAL A 5 9.36 12.29 -9.88
CA VAL A 5 9.82 12.88 -8.61
C VAL A 5 11.29 13.26 -8.69
N PHE A 6 12.10 12.46 -9.39
CA PHE A 6 13.50 12.75 -9.65
C PHE A 6 13.72 13.09 -11.11
N GLN A 7 14.46 14.15 -11.38
CA GLN A 7 14.84 14.49 -12.74
C GLN A 7 15.66 13.35 -13.34
N GLY A 8 15.26 12.90 -14.54
CA GLY A 8 15.90 11.76 -15.19
C GLY A 8 15.44 10.42 -14.70
N GLY A 9 14.58 10.36 -13.67
CA GLY A 9 13.99 9.11 -13.22
C GLY A 9 12.75 8.75 -14.03
N PRO A 10 12.25 7.52 -13.87
CA PRO A 10 11.03 7.10 -14.56
C PRO A 10 9.82 7.89 -14.07
N ALA A 11 8.78 7.98 -14.90
CA ALA A 11 7.55 8.67 -14.55
C ALA A 11 6.78 7.99 -13.43
N ALA A 12 6.95 6.66 -13.28
CA ALA A 12 6.24 5.89 -12.26
C ALA A 12 7.03 4.65 -11.86
N TYR A 13 6.74 4.14 -10.68
CA TYR A 13 7.21 2.84 -10.22
C TYR A 13 6.03 1.98 -9.82
N PHE A 14 6.23 0.65 -9.84
CA PHE A 14 5.22 -0.33 -9.44
C PHE A 14 5.69 -1.09 -8.21
N SER A 15 4.72 -1.50 -7.38
CA SER A 15 4.98 -2.34 -6.22
C SER A 15 5.64 -3.66 -6.65
N THR A 16 6.59 -4.14 -5.86
CA THR A 16 7.21 -5.45 -6.03
C THR A 16 6.63 -6.48 -5.06
N LEU A 17 5.65 -6.11 -4.25
CA LEU A 17 4.95 -7.03 -3.36
C LEU A 17 4.00 -7.93 -4.16
N PRO A 18 3.71 -9.15 -3.66
CA PRO A 18 2.70 -10.02 -4.28
C PRO A 18 1.29 -9.55 -3.93
N VAL A 19 0.88 -8.43 -4.52
CA VAL A 19 -0.32 -7.68 -4.12
C VAL A 19 -1.58 -8.53 -4.22
N LYS A 20 -1.75 -9.27 -5.33
CA LYS A 20 -2.95 -10.09 -5.50
C LYS A 20 -3.08 -11.15 -4.41
N ARG A 21 -1.98 -11.83 -4.09
CA ARG A 21 -1.96 -12.83 -3.02
C ARG A 21 -2.29 -12.22 -1.67
N MET A 22 -1.75 -11.03 -1.40
CA MET A 22 -2.00 -10.33 -0.15
C MET A 22 -3.47 -9.94 -0.03
N VAL A 23 -4.04 -9.37 -1.08
CA VAL A 23 -5.46 -8.99 -1.11
C VAL A 23 -6.35 -10.22 -0.93
N ASP A 24 -6.07 -11.31 -1.65
CA ASP A 24 -6.85 -12.53 -1.55
C ASP A 24 -6.82 -13.10 -0.13
N ALA A 25 -5.65 -13.07 0.52
CA ALA A 25 -5.51 -13.58 1.89
C ALA A 25 -6.31 -12.73 2.88
N VAL A 26 -6.27 -11.41 2.74
CA VAL A 26 -7.02 -10.52 3.63
C VAL A 26 -8.53 -10.73 3.45
N ARG A 27 -8.99 -10.86 2.20
CA ARG A 27 -10.40 -11.15 1.92
C ARG A 27 -10.83 -12.49 2.49
N ALA A 28 -9.97 -13.51 2.39
CA ALA A 28 -10.26 -14.83 2.95
C ALA A 28 -10.38 -14.78 4.47
N ALA A 29 -9.73 -13.84 5.13
CA ALA A 29 -9.85 -13.62 6.57
C ALA A 29 -11.12 -12.82 6.94
N GLY A 30 -11.95 -12.46 5.97
CA GLY A 30 -13.20 -11.74 6.21
C GLY A 30 -13.02 -10.22 6.31
N ILE A 31 -11.90 -9.69 5.86
CA ILE A 31 -11.60 -8.26 5.95
C ILE A 31 -11.66 -7.67 4.54
N ALA A 32 -12.30 -6.50 4.40
CA ALA A 32 -12.40 -5.81 3.12
C ALA A 32 -11.01 -5.36 2.66
N ALA A 33 -10.68 -5.67 1.41
CA ALA A 33 -9.41 -5.28 0.82
C ALA A 33 -9.54 -5.19 -0.69
N ASP A 34 -8.73 -4.34 -1.30
CA ASP A 34 -8.69 -4.22 -2.75
C ASP A 34 -7.31 -3.75 -3.20
N THR A 35 -7.06 -3.90 -4.49
CA THR A 35 -5.84 -3.43 -5.12
C THR A 35 -6.05 -2.00 -5.61
N SER A 36 -5.05 -1.14 -5.40
CA SER A 36 -5.06 0.21 -5.92
C SER A 36 -4.03 0.35 -7.03
N GLN A 37 -4.36 1.13 -8.05
CA GLN A 37 -3.45 1.43 -9.16
C GLN A 37 -2.51 2.59 -8.84
N THR A 38 -2.67 3.23 -7.67
CA THR A 38 -1.90 4.42 -7.30
C THR A 38 -1.69 4.44 -5.79
N ALA A 39 -0.62 5.09 -5.35
CA ALA A 39 -0.41 5.38 -3.94
C ALA A 39 -1.34 6.51 -3.45
N GLY A 40 -2.16 7.07 -4.31
CA GLY A 40 -3.22 8.00 -3.95
C GLY A 40 -2.77 9.43 -3.89
N THR A 41 -2.74 10.01 -2.70
CA THR A 41 -2.47 11.43 -2.52
C THR A 41 -1.06 11.81 -2.92
N PHE A 42 -0.84 13.12 -3.11
CA PHE A 42 0.44 13.67 -3.51
C PHE A 42 1.58 13.20 -2.59
N VAL A 43 1.38 13.28 -1.26
CA VAL A 43 2.42 12.90 -0.29
C VAL A 43 2.70 11.40 -0.35
N CYS A 44 1.66 10.58 -0.35
CA CYS A 44 1.81 9.13 -0.39
C CYS A 44 2.51 8.68 -1.66
N ASN A 45 2.13 9.24 -2.79
CA ASN A 45 2.76 8.91 -4.07
C ASN A 45 4.22 9.33 -4.10
N HIS A 46 4.55 10.47 -3.51
CA HIS A 46 5.92 10.95 -3.45
C HIS A 46 6.80 10.02 -2.60
N VAL A 47 6.30 9.61 -1.43
CA VAL A 47 7.02 8.68 -0.54
C VAL A 47 7.24 7.34 -1.25
N PHE A 48 6.22 6.80 -1.87
CA PHE A 48 6.32 5.54 -2.59
C PHE A 48 7.32 5.62 -3.73
N TYR A 49 7.26 6.68 -4.53
CA TYR A 49 8.19 6.86 -5.64
C TYR A 49 9.64 6.91 -5.14
N ARG A 50 9.92 7.69 -4.08
CA ARG A 50 11.27 7.81 -3.54
C ARG A 50 11.79 6.47 -3.02
N LEU A 51 10.96 5.72 -2.33
CA LEU A 51 11.32 4.39 -1.84
C LEU A 51 11.68 3.47 -3.00
N MET A 52 10.81 3.38 -4.00
CA MET A 52 11.03 2.49 -5.13
C MET A 52 12.21 2.92 -5.98
N HIS A 53 12.44 4.23 -6.10
CA HIS A 53 13.59 4.75 -6.83
C HIS A 53 14.91 4.35 -6.13
N MET A 54 14.96 4.46 -4.82
CA MET A 54 16.12 4.02 -4.04
C MET A 54 16.37 2.53 -4.21
N LEU A 55 15.31 1.72 -4.14
CA LEU A 55 15.42 0.27 -4.24
C LEU A 55 15.78 -0.20 -5.64
N ALA A 56 15.42 0.55 -6.66
CA ALA A 56 15.72 0.20 -8.05
C ALA A 56 17.21 0.12 -8.34
N SER A 57 18.03 0.86 -7.59
CA SER A 57 19.48 0.87 -7.73
C SER A 57 20.18 0.06 -6.63
N THR A 58 19.41 -0.60 -5.77
CA THR A 58 19.97 -1.38 -4.66
C THR A 58 20.07 -2.85 -5.08
N GLN A 59 21.25 -3.43 -4.92
CA GLN A 59 21.46 -4.84 -5.19
C GLN A 59 20.78 -5.67 -4.11
N ASN A 60 20.07 -6.74 -4.52
CA ASN A 60 19.32 -7.60 -3.61
C ASN A 60 18.28 -6.81 -2.79
N ALA A 61 17.63 -5.83 -3.43
CA ALA A 61 16.66 -5.00 -2.76
C ALA A 61 15.48 -5.83 -2.23
N PRO A 62 14.95 -5.49 -1.05
CA PRO A 62 13.72 -6.13 -0.57
C PRO A 62 12.54 -5.77 -1.47
N ARG A 63 11.53 -6.64 -1.46
CA ARG A 63 10.26 -6.29 -2.09
C ARG A 63 9.61 -5.17 -1.29
N ALA A 64 8.95 -4.27 -1.98
CA ALA A 64 8.34 -3.12 -1.33
C ALA A 64 7.06 -2.69 -2.05
N GLY A 65 6.22 -2.01 -1.32
CA GLY A 65 4.97 -1.47 -1.85
C GLY A 65 4.40 -0.47 -0.87
N PHE A 66 3.13 -0.15 -1.06
CA PHE A 66 2.43 0.83 -0.24
C PHE A 66 1.06 0.29 0.13
N VAL A 67 0.67 0.47 1.38
CA VAL A 67 -0.64 0.06 1.89
C VAL A 67 -1.36 1.27 2.45
N HIS A 68 -2.58 1.51 1.98
CA HIS A 68 -3.48 2.47 2.59
C HIS A 68 -4.41 1.75 3.56
N VAL A 69 -4.61 2.33 4.72
CA VAL A 69 -5.55 1.81 5.70
C VAL A 69 -6.74 2.77 5.83
N PRO A 70 -7.94 2.25 6.13
CA PRO A 70 -9.11 3.11 6.33
C PRO A 70 -8.97 3.95 7.60
N VAL A 71 -9.80 4.98 7.70
CA VAL A 71 -9.88 5.75 8.94
C VAL A 71 -10.45 4.91 10.06
N LEU A 72 -10.13 5.27 11.30
CA LEU A 72 -10.74 4.67 12.47
C LEU A 72 -12.18 5.17 12.62
N PRO A 73 -13.07 4.40 13.27
CA PRO A 73 -14.46 4.81 13.44
C PRO A 73 -14.61 6.20 14.07
N GLN A 74 -13.75 6.52 15.05
CA GLN A 74 -13.78 7.83 15.71
C GLN A 74 -13.33 8.97 14.79
N GLN A 75 -12.73 8.68 13.65
CA GLN A 75 -12.28 9.67 12.67
C GLN A 75 -13.25 9.86 11.52
N GLN A 76 -14.31 9.06 11.46
CA GLN A 76 -15.20 9.04 10.29
C GLN A 76 -15.92 10.37 10.07
N ALA A 77 -16.18 11.13 11.13
CA ALA A 77 -16.79 12.44 11.02
C ALA A 77 -15.94 13.42 10.19
N LEU A 78 -14.62 13.23 10.19
CA LEU A 78 -13.69 14.05 9.42
C LEU A 78 -13.52 13.56 7.98
N HIS A 79 -13.97 12.33 7.70
CA HIS A 79 -13.83 11.71 6.39
C HIS A 79 -15.12 10.98 6.01
N PRO A 80 -16.21 11.74 5.76
CA PRO A 80 -17.54 11.15 5.61
C PRO A 80 -17.67 10.22 4.39
N LEU A 81 -16.80 10.37 3.39
CA LEU A 81 -16.82 9.51 2.21
C LEU A 81 -15.94 8.27 2.38
N GLY A 82 -15.14 8.20 3.44
CA GLY A 82 -14.29 7.05 3.72
C GLY A 82 -15.04 5.98 4.49
N GLN A 83 -14.66 4.72 4.27
CA GLN A 83 -15.16 3.62 5.08
C GLN A 83 -14.25 3.47 6.29
N ALA A 84 -14.84 3.43 7.47
CA ALA A 84 -14.10 3.24 8.71
C ALA A 84 -13.85 1.75 8.97
N MET A 85 -12.74 1.46 9.64
CA MET A 85 -12.43 0.11 10.07
C MET A 85 -11.80 0.18 11.46
N ALA A 86 -12.27 -0.66 12.38
CA ALA A 86 -11.75 -0.71 13.73
C ALA A 86 -10.26 -1.05 13.73
N LEU A 87 -9.53 -0.55 14.71
CA LEU A 87 -8.08 -0.71 14.76
C LEU A 87 -7.66 -2.19 14.79
N ASP A 88 -8.36 -3.02 15.55
CA ASP A 88 -8.04 -4.44 15.64
C ASP A 88 -8.20 -5.16 14.29
N MET A 89 -9.17 -4.76 13.49
CA MET A 89 -9.33 -5.29 12.13
C MET A 89 -8.21 -4.80 11.21
N GLN A 90 -7.80 -3.57 11.33
CA GLN A 90 -6.67 -3.03 10.54
C GLN A 90 -5.39 -3.78 10.88
N VAL A 91 -5.13 -4.01 12.16
CA VAL A 91 -3.96 -4.77 12.61
C VAL A 91 -3.99 -6.18 12.05
N GLU A 92 -5.13 -6.87 12.14
CA GLU A 92 -5.26 -8.22 11.61
C GLU A 92 -5.10 -8.25 10.09
N GLY A 93 -5.66 -7.27 9.38
CA GLY A 93 -5.52 -7.17 7.93
C GLY A 93 -4.07 -7.02 7.51
N VAL A 94 -3.33 -6.15 8.18
CA VAL A 94 -1.90 -5.94 7.88
C VAL A 94 -1.11 -7.20 8.22
N ARG A 95 -1.41 -7.85 9.34
CA ARG A 95 -0.73 -9.09 9.74
C ARG A 95 -0.92 -10.18 8.68
N VAL A 96 -2.15 -10.39 8.24
CA VAL A 96 -2.47 -11.40 7.22
C VAL A 96 -1.78 -11.06 5.90
N ALA A 97 -1.79 -9.79 5.50
CA ALA A 97 -1.15 -9.35 4.27
C ALA A 97 0.36 -9.61 4.31
N LEU A 98 1.02 -9.27 5.42
CA LEU A 98 2.46 -9.50 5.59
C LEU A 98 2.78 -10.98 5.57
N GLN A 99 1.97 -11.80 6.22
CA GLN A 99 2.19 -13.24 6.23
C GLN A 99 2.07 -13.83 4.83
N ALA A 100 1.09 -13.38 4.05
CA ALA A 100 0.95 -13.80 2.67
C ALA A 100 2.14 -13.37 1.81
N ALA A 101 2.67 -12.17 2.04
CA ALA A 101 3.85 -11.68 1.32
C ALA A 101 5.08 -12.51 1.64
N LEU A 102 5.25 -12.92 2.89
CA LEU A 102 6.40 -13.71 3.32
C LEU A 102 6.37 -15.13 2.79
N SER A 103 5.18 -15.68 2.53
CA SER A 103 5.05 -17.05 2.00
C SER A 103 5.00 -17.12 0.49
N ALA A 104 5.14 -15.98 -0.16
CA ALA A 104 5.13 -15.91 -1.63
C ALA A 104 6.50 -16.21 -2.23
#